data_ec8628508f875b66949acb72c17e5942
#
_entry.id   ec8628508f875b66949acb72c17e5942
#
_cell.length_a   1.000
_cell.length_b   1.000
_cell.length_c   1.000
_cell.angle_alpha   90.00
_cell.angle_beta   90.00
_cell.angle_gamma   90.00
#
_symmetry.space_group_name_H-M   'P 1'
#
loop_
_entity.id
_entity.type
_entity.pdbx_description
1 polymer ?
#
loop_
_entity_poly.entity_id
_entity_poly.type
_entity_poly.pdbx_seq_one_letter_code
_entity_poly.pdbx_strand_id
1 'polypeptide(L)'
;MSEFPERAKVVVIGAGIVGNCLVGHLSDLGWTDIVQVDKGPLPNPGGSTGHASNFIFPVDHNKEMALLTLESQRQYEEMGTQTISGGIEVARDEVRLEEFRRRMTS
;
A
#
# COMPACT_ATOMS: atom_id res chain seq x y z
N MET A 1 18.23 -25.85 9.56
CA MET A 1 16.87 -25.29 9.67
C MET A 1 16.94 -24.19 10.72
N SER A 2 16.55 -22.99 10.41
CA SER A 2 16.39 -21.95 11.44
C SER A 2 15.19 -22.36 12.30
N GLU A 3 15.43 -22.62 13.57
CA GLU A 3 14.32 -22.82 14.52
C GLU A 3 13.51 -21.53 14.58
N PHE A 4 12.20 -21.64 14.43
CA PHE A 4 11.32 -20.51 14.67
C PHE A 4 11.44 -20.09 16.14
N PRO A 5 11.47 -18.78 16.44
CA PRO A 5 11.50 -18.34 17.81
C PRO A 5 10.24 -18.80 18.54
N GLU A 6 10.40 -19.31 19.77
CA GLU A 6 9.28 -19.79 20.58
C GLU A 6 8.34 -18.66 21.04
N ARG A 7 8.83 -17.44 21.05
CA ARG A 7 8.10 -16.23 21.49
C ARG A 7 8.51 -15.04 20.66
N ALA A 8 7.57 -14.12 20.48
CA ALA A 8 7.80 -12.80 19.93
C ALA A 8 6.79 -11.81 20.54
N LYS A 9 7.15 -10.54 20.61
CA LYS A 9 6.23 -9.49 21.05
C LYS A 9 5.13 -9.22 20.03
N VAL A 10 5.49 -9.32 18.74
CA VAL A 10 4.56 -9.14 17.62
C VAL A 10 4.78 -10.25 16.60
N VAL A 11 3.68 -10.85 16.16
CA VAL A 11 3.68 -11.79 15.04
C VAL A 11 2.81 -11.22 13.95
N VAL A 12 3.39 -11.00 12.77
CA VAL A 12 2.67 -10.52 11.58
C VAL A 12 2.49 -11.69 10.61
N ILE A 13 1.25 -12.02 10.29
CA ILE A 13 0.91 -13.08 9.35
C ILE A 13 0.59 -12.45 7.99
N GLY A 14 1.45 -12.70 7.03
CA GLY A 14 1.39 -12.16 5.68
C GLY A 14 2.57 -11.25 5.37
N ALA A 15 3.22 -11.48 4.22
CA ALA A 15 4.33 -10.70 3.71
C ALA A 15 4.00 -10.00 2.38
N GLY A 16 2.73 -9.63 2.20
CA GLY A 16 2.30 -8.69 1.18
C GLY A 16 2.62 -7.25 1.57
N ILE A 17 2.18 -6.29 0.76
CA ILE A 17 2.48 -4.86 1.00
C ILE A 17 2.02 -4.39 2.38
N VAL A 18 0.85 -4.82 2.84
CA VAL A 18 0.30 -4.41 4.14
C VAL A 18 1.17 -4.92 5.29
N GLY A 19 1.52 -6.22 5.28
CA GLY A 19 2.35 -6.82 6.32
C GLY A 19 3.76 -6.21 6.34
N ASN A 20 4.36 -6.02 5.19
CA ASN A 20 5.70 -5.42 5.08
C ASN A 20 5.71 -3.96 5.56
N CYS A 21 4.73 -3.15 5.17
CA CYS A 21 4.62 -1.78 5.66
C CYS A 21 4.37 -1.72 7.18
N LEU A 22 3.53 -2.63 7.71
CA LEU A 22 3.30 -2.72 9.14
C LEU A 22 4.60 -3.00 9.91
N VAL A 23 5.36 -4.00 9.47
CA VAL A 23 6.66 -4.34 10.11
C VAL A 23 7.63 -3.16 10.01
N GLY A 24 7.71 -2.51 8.85
CA GLY A 24 8.55 -1.32 8.65
C GLY A 24 8.20 -0.21 9.64
N HIS A 25 6.94 0.19 9.69
CA HIS A 25 6.49 1.27 10.60
C HIS A 25 6.63 0.90 12.08
N LEU A 26 6.39 -0.36 12.46
CA LEU A 26 6.64 -0.82 13.83
C LEU A 26 8.13 -0.71 14.18
N SER A 27 9.01 -1.08 13.25
CA SER A 27 10.45 -0.95 13.43
C SER A 27 10.88 0.50 13.59
N ASP A 28 10.35 1.41 12.79
CA ASP A 28 10.61 2.86 12.90
C ASP A 28 10.14 3.43 14.25
N LEU A 29 9.08 2.86 14.82
CA LEU A 29 8.59 3.18 16.16
C LEU A 29 9.40 2.52 17.29
N GLY A 30 10.47 1.77 16.97
CA GLY A 30 11.36 1.15 17.94
C GLY A 30 10.97 -0.26 18.40
N TRP A 31 10.04 -0.92 17.71
CA TRP A 31 9.72 -2.32 17.99
C TRP A 31 10.79 -3.23 17.38
N THR A 32 11.39 -4.11 18.19
CA THR A 32 12.53 -4.94 17.75
C THR A 32 12.25 -6.45 17.79
N ASP A 33 11.23 -6.90 18.49
CA ASP A 33 10.92 -8.31 18.65
C ASP A 33 9.69 -8.68 17.81
N ILE A 34 9.89 -8.66 16.49
CA ILE A 34 8.84 -8.87 15.49
C ILE A 34 9.19 -10.11 14.66
N VAL A 35 8.23 -11.02 14.53
CA VAL A 35 8.29 -12.17 13.63
C VAL A 35 7.24 -11.98 12.54
N GLN A 36 7.67 -12.05 11.28
CA GLN A 36 6.76 -12.05 10.14
C GLN A 36 6.78 -13.41 9.46
N VAL A 37 5.61 -13.96 9.18
CA VAL A 37 5.46 -15.27 8.53
C VAL A 37 4.55 -15.18 7.33
N ASP A 38 4.86 -15.96 6.29
CA ASP A 38 4.01 -16.12 5.11
C ASP A 38 4.04 -17.58 4.64
N LYS A 39 2.97 -18.02 3.98
CA LYS A 39 2.86 -19.37 3.43
C LYS A 39 3.53 -19.54 2.08
N GLY A 40 3.78 -18.45 1.37
CA GLY A 40 4.35 -18.45 0.03
C GLY A 40 5.86 -18.20 0.00
N PRO A 41 6.49 -18.32 -1.17
CA PRO A 41 7.90 -17.98 -1.34
C PRO A 41 8.09 -16.46 -1.20
N LEU A 42 9.20 -16.06 -0.57
CA LEU A 42 9.58 -14.65 -0.49
C LEU A 42 10.60 -14.34 -1.59
N PRO A 43 10.57 -13.15 -2.17
CA PRO A 43 9.81 -11.94 -1.84
C PRO A 43 8.40 -11.85 -2.43
N ASN A 44 7.96 -12.82 -3.21
CA ASN A 44 6.63 -12.79 -3.85
C ASN A 44 5.77 -13.96 -3.36
N PRO A 45 5.01 -13.79 -2.27
CA PRO A 45 4.23 -14.86 -1.64
C PRO A 45 2.94 -15.23 -2.38
N GLY A 46 2.66 -14.64 -3.56
CA GLY A 46 1.51 -15.01 -4.39
C GLY A 46 0.17 -14.43 -3.95
N GLY A 47 0.17 -13.40 -3.13
CA GLY A 47 -1.04 -12.66 -2.72
C GLY A 47 -1.42 -11.53 -3.68
N SER A 48 -2.41 -10.72 -3.29
CA SER A 48 -2.92 -9.58 -4.09
C SER A 48 -1.85 -8.55 -4.44
N THR A 49 -0.81 -8.40 -3.63
CA THR A 49 0.28 -7.45 -3.87
C THR A 49 0.97 -7.67 -5.21
N GLY A 50 1.25 -8.92 -5.58
CA GLY A 50 1.89 -9.25 -6.84
C GLY A 50 1.01 -9.04 -8.09
N HIS A 51 -0.28 -8.82 -7.90
CA HIS A 51 -1.26 -8.58 -8.97
C HIS A 51 -1.75 -7.13 -9.04
N ALA A 52 -1.22 -6.25 -8.19
CA ALA A 52 -1.59 -4.84 -8.20
C ALA A 52 -1.13 -4.16 -9.49
N SER A 53 -1.94 -3.22 -9.99
CA SER A 53 -1.61 -2.44 -11.20
C SER A 53 -0.46 -1.45 -11.01
N ASN A 54 -0.04 -1.22 -9.77
CA ASN A 54 0.98 -0.23 -9.39
C ASN A 54 0.64 1.22 -9.81
N PHE A 55 -0.64 1.48 -10.05
CA PHE A 55 -1.14 2.81 -10.37
C PHE A 55 -1.69 3.47 -9.12
N ILE A 56 -1.10 4.61 -8.74
CA ILE A 56 -1.46 5.39 -7.56
C ILE A 56 -1.83 6.80 -8.01
N PHE A 57 -3.05 7.23 -7.67
CA PHE A 57 -3.51 8.58 -7.95
C PHE A 57 -4.29 9.14 -6.75
N PRO A 58 -4.09 10.42 -6.40
CA PRO A 58 -4.63 10.99 -5.16
C PRO A 58 -6.08 11.45 -5.25
N VAL A 59 -6.76 11.17 -6.35
CA VAL A 59 -8.17 11.56 -6.55
C VAL A 59 -9.08 10.39 -6.20
N ASP A 60 -9.87 10.52 -5.15
CA ASP A 60 -10.78 9.49 -4.67
C ASP A 60 -12.16 10.08 -4.37
N HIS A 61 -13.14 9.20 -4.08
CA HIS A 61 -14.52 9.58 -3.75
C HIS A 61 -14.68 10.19 -2.36
N ASN A 62 -13.70 10.04 -1.48
CA ASN A 62 -13.71 10.62 -0.16
C ASN A 62 -12.35 11.20 0.23
N LYS A 63 -12.41 12.21 1.09
CA LYS A 63 -11.24 12.95 1.53
C LYS A 63 -10.23 12.10 2.29
N GLU A 64 -10.70 11.16 3.09
CA GLU A 64 -9.84 10.32 3.91
C GLU A 64 -8.95 9.42 3.03
N MET A 65 -9.52 8.82 1.99
CA MET A 65 -8.76 8.01 1.04
C MET A 65 -7.77 8.86 0.23
N ALA A 66 -8.18 10.05 -0.18
CA ALA A 66 -7.27 10.98 -0.87
C ALA A 66 -6.07 11.35 0.02
N LEU A 67 -6.29 11.66 1.30
CA LEU A 67 -5.22 11.96 2.25
C LEU A 67 -4.29 10.76 2.50
N LEU A 68 -4.84 9.56 2.65
CA LEU A 68 -4.03 8.33 2.79
C LEU A 68 -3.19 8.06 1.54
N THR A 69 -3.75 8.31 0.36
CA THR A 69 -3.03 8.14 -0.91
C THR A 69 -1.89 9.16 -1.04
N LEU A 70 -2.12 10.42 -0.67
CA LEU A 70 -1.08 11.45 -0.67
C LEU A 70 0.07 11.10 0.28
N GLU A 71 -0.23 10.61 1.48
CA GLU A 71 0.81 10.15 2.41
C GLU A 71 1.57 8.94 1.87
N SER A 72 0.88 7.99 1.23
CA SER A 72 1.53 6.86 0.57
C SER A 72 2.46 7.31 -0.56
N GLN A 73 2.03 8.28 -1.39
CA GLN A 73 2.88 8.85 -2.44
C GLN A 73 4.14 9.48 -1.86
N ARG A 74 4.02 10.28 -0.81
CA ARG A 74 5.17 10.90 -0.14
C ARG A 74 6.20 9.84 0.29
N GLN A 75 5.74 8.76 0.92
CA GLN A 75 6.62 7.67 1.35
C GLN A 75 7.28 6.95 0.16
N TYR A 76 6.54 6.67 -0.91
CA TYR A 76 7.10 6.03 -2.11
C TYR A 76 8.09 6.93 -2.86
N GLU A 77 7.88 8.23 -2.86
CA GLU A 77 8.85 9.20 -3.40
C GLU A 77 10.15 9.18 -2.58
N GLU A 78 10.06 9.21 -1.25
CA GLU A 78 11.23 9.12 -0.37
C GLU A 78 12.00 7.81 -0.54
N MET A 79 11.30 6.70 -0.78
CA MET A 79 11.93 5.41 -1.09
C MET A 79 12.49 5.33 -2.52
N GLY A 80 12.20 6.29 -3.40
CA GLY A 80 12.61 6.27 -4.80
C GLY A 80 11.92 5.20 -5.64
N THR A 81 10.74 4.73 -5.19
CA THR A 81 10.00 3.63 -5.85
C THR A 81 8.85 4.11 -6.71
N GLN A 82 8.57 5.41 -6.73
CA GLN A 82 7.48 5.98 -7.52
C GLN A 82 7.99 6.84 -8.66
N THR A 83 7.36 6.71 -9.83
CA THR A 83 7.52 7.62 -10.96
C THR A 83 6.25 8.44 -11.11
N ILE A 84 6.37 9.76 -11.05
CA ILE A 84 5.24 10.67 -11.27
C ILE A 84 5.07 10.89 -12.77
N SER A 85 4.16 10.14 -13.37
CA SER A 85 3.86 10.20 -14.82
C SER A 85 2.56 10.95 -15.14
N GLY A 86 1.77 11.26 -14.12
CA GLY A 86 0.41 11.75 -14.29
C GLY A 86 -0.56 10.66 -14.75
N GLY A 87 -1.83 11.00 -14.89
CA GLY A 87 -2.87 10.09 -15.36
C GLY A 87 -3.97 10.86 -16.08
N ILE A 88 -4.64 10.20 -17.00
CA ILE A 88 -5.77 10.76 -17.75
C ILE A 88 -6.92 9.77 -17.65
N GLU A 89 -8.06 10.24 -17.17
CA GLU A 89 -9.33 9.51 -17.24
C GLU A 89 -10.24 10.13 -18.29
N VAL A 90 -10.95 9.29 -19.01
CA VAL A 90 -11.84 9.71 -20.11
C VAL A 90 -13.27 9.26 -19.80
N ALA A 91 -14.22 10.21 -19.81
CA ALA A 91 -15.64 9.92 -19.73
C ALA A 91 -16.23 9.70 -21.13
N ARG A 92 -17.02 8.65 -21.30
CA ARG A 92 -17.73 8.36 -22.54
C ARG A 92 -19.19 8.84 -22.54
N ASP A 93 -19.70 9.16 -21.37
CA ASP A 93 -21.08 9.58 -21.16
C ASP A 93 -21.18 10.63 -20.04
N GLU A 94 -22.34 11.27 -19.94
CA GLU A 94 -22.57 12.32 -18.97
C GLU A 94 -22.58 11.79 -17.52
N VAL A 95 -23.00 10.58 -17.30
CA VAL A 95 -23.00 9.95 -15.96
C VAL A 95 -21.58 9.86 -15.43
N ARG A 96 -20.65 9.39 -16.27
CA ARG A 96 -19.25 9.27 -15.91
C ARG A 96 -18.59 10.64 -15.72
N LEU A 97 -18.96 11.61 -16.55
CA LEU A 97 -18.45 12.96 -16.43
C LEU A 97 -18.91 13.64 -15.11
N GLU A 98 -20.15 13.39 -14.70
CA GLU A 98 -20.66 13.89 -13.44
C GLU A 98 -19.96 13.27 -12.23
N GLU A 99 -19.60 11.97 -12.31
CA GLU A 99 -18.77 11.32 -11.31
C GLU A 99 -17.39 11.98 -11.19
N PHE A 100 -16.78 12.35 -12.30
CA PHE A 100 -15.49 13.07 -12.28
C PHE A 100 -15.62 14.44 -11.60
N ARG A 101 -16.69 15.18 -11.89
CA ARG A 101 -16.97 16.46 -11.21
C ARG A 101 -17.06 16.30 -9.70
N ARG A 102 -17.74 15.26 -9.22
CA ARG A 102 -17.85 14.97 -7.78
C ARG A 102 -16.48 14.66 -7.16
N ARG A 103 -15.68 13.84 -7.82
CA ARG A 103 -14.32 13.50 -7.32
C ARG A 103 -13.39 14.71 -7.28
N MET A 104 -13.57 15.67 -8.17
CA MET A 104 -12.77 16.91 -8.17
C MET A 104 -13.10 17.84 -7.00
N THR A 105 -14.20 17.64 -6.31
CA THR A 105 -14.66 18.47 -5.19
C THR A 105 -14.47 17.83 -3.82
N SER A 106 -14.01 16.60 -3.77
CA SER A 106 -13.68 15.89 -2.54
C SER A 106 -12.23 16.14 -2.13
#